data_16c68e547e5eb319cb8b882e8b58b623
#
_entry.id   16c68e547e5eb319cb8b882e8b58b623
#
_cell.length_a   1.000
_cell.length_b   1.000
_cell.length_c   1.000
_cell.angle_alpha   90.00
_cell.angle_beta   90.00
_cell.angle_gamma   90.00
#
_symmetry.space_group_name_H-M   'P 1'
#
loop_
_entity.id
_entity.type
_entity.pdbx_description
1 polymer ?
#
loop_
_entity_poly.entity_id
_entity_poly.type
_entity_poly.pdbx_seq_one_letter_code
_entity_poly.pdbx_strand_id
1 'polypeptide(L)'
;MKVKLIQPRMLKRPIDTDLKIRMSPHLGLLTVANIIRHDCEVTIENENIRPIDFDDVPDLVGIAVTVDVLPRAIEIASIYRQKGVKVIAGGIHITTASSSVPKDAFDSLCIGFAENTWPQIIEDMKHNRLQSEYVSKPLTSGNDIVAPAYDMIDKTDYLWYNVVSTSRSCPHKCDFCYNSSGTHQYINRNIDDVLADIKSLGTKHIMFIDDNFIGNISWTKQFLERIKPLKLNWNAAVTMKIGQYPELMDLMKETGCQSLFIGFESISPQSLSSVHKMQNNREEFERLISELHKRGIMVNASFVFGLDGDTPETFKNTLDWIISQKIDTITSHIVTPYPGTEFYKRMEAQNRIFDHDLSKYNTSHVVVTPLGMSKEELEEGYLWIYQELYSTRNIFRRMPKTIGTIPAYLTFNFFYRRFGHFTSKVCELLTYKRIGLWAEKLSRYM
;
A
#
# COMPACT_ATOMS: atom_id res chain seq x y z
N MET A 1 -2.67 28.06 -15.62
CA MET A 1 -3.77 27.39 -14.92
C MET A 1 -3.28 26.84 -13.58
N LYS A 2 -4.01 27.11 -12.50
CA LYS A 2 -3.68 26.56 -11.17
C LYS A 2 -4.39 25.24 -10.95
N VAL A 3 -3.63 24.20 -10.57
CA VAL A 3 -4.15 22.86 -10.31
C VAL A 3 -3.80 22.44 -8.88
N LYS A 4 -4.81 22.07 -8.10
CA LYS A 4 -4.63 21.53 -6.75
C LYS A 4 -4.88 20.03 -6.76
N LEU A 5 -3.89 19.24 -6.32
CA LEU A 5 -3.98 17.79 -6.20
C LEU A 5 -4.18 17.42 -4.73
N ILE A 6 -5.21 16.64 -4.43
CA ILE A 6 -5.63 16.38 -3.05
C ILE A 6 -5.61 14.88 -2.73
N GLN A 7 -4.98 14.54 -1.61
CA GLN A 7 -5.15 13.26 -0.93
C GLN A 7 -6.13 13.44 0.22
N PRO A 8 -7.35 12.89 0.13
CA PRO A 8 -8.35 12.98 1.19
C PRO A 8 -7.90 12.23 2.46
N ARG A 9 -8.46 12.63 3.60
CA ARG A 9 -8.23 11.98 4.88
C ARG A 9 -8.85 10.59 4.92
N MET A 10 -8.05 9.61 5.34
CA MET A 10 -8.51 8.25 5.62
C MET A 10 -9.14 8.14 7.01
N LEU A 11 -10.12 7.25 7.16
CA LEU A 11 -10.60 6.86 8.47
C LEU A 11 -9.50 6.08 9.21
N LYS A 12 -9.15 6.52 10.42
CA LYS A 12 -8.19 5.80 11.26
C LYS A 12 -8.72 4.42 11.63
N ARG A 13 -7.90 3.41 11.41
CA ARG A 13 -8.21 2.05 11.86
C ARG A 13 -7.91 1.91 13.35
N PRO A 14 -8.61 1.02 14.08
CA PRO A 14 -8.41 0.86 15.54
C PRO A 14 -6.98 0.56 15.98
N ILE A 15 -6.19 -0.08 15.09
CA ILE A 15 -4.78 -0.45 15.34
C ILE A 15 -3.76 0.57 14.83
N ASP A 16 -4.19 1.63 14.16
CA ASP A 16 -3.29 2.61 13.55
C ASP A 16 -2.89 3.71 14.53
N THR A 17 -1.63 4.07 14.48
CA THR A 17 -1.10 5.28 15.10
C THR A 17 -0.93 6.38 14.06
N ASP A 18 -0.67 7.62 14.45
CA ASP A 18 -0.42 8.74 13.54
C ASP A 18 0.82 8.51 12.66
N LEU A 19 1.73 7.63 13.07
CA LEU A 19 2.84 7.18 12.24
C LEU A 19 2.38 6.56 10.92
N LYS A 20 1.25 5.85 10.92
CA LYS A 20 0.73 5.14 9.75
C LYS A 20 0.32 6.10 8.64
N ILE A 21 -0.38 7.16 8.97
CA ILE A 21 -0.89 8.14 7.98
C ILE A 21 0.20 9.04 7.41
N ARG A 22 1.36 9.12 8.09
CA ARG A 22 2.55 9.84 7.66
C ARG A 22 3.67 8.91 7.18
N MET A 23 3.32 7.68 6.83
CA MET A 23 4.32 6.68 6.44
C MET A 23 5.07 7.11 5.18
N SER A 24 4.35 7.44 4.11
CA SER A 24 4.94 7.77 2.83
C SER A 24 4.07 8.74 2.01
N PRO A 25 4.68 9.48 1.07
CA PRO A 25 3.93 10.32 0.13
C PRO A 25 3.12 9.47 -0.85
N HIS A 26 2.09 10.07 -1.43
CA HIS A 26 1.23 9.44 -2.43
C HIS A 26 1.85 9.55 -3.83
N LEU A 27 2.56 8.51 -4.29
CA LEU A 27 3.28 8.54 -5.57
C LEU A 27 2.38 8.85 -6.77
N GLY A 28 1.13 8.40 -6.79
CA GLY A 28 0.20 8.70 -7.88
C GLY A 28 -0.04 10.20 -8.07
N LEU A 29 -0.22 10.97 -6.98
CA LEU A 29 -0.35 12.43 -7.07
C LEU A 29 0.94 13.09 -7.52
N LEU A 30 2.10 12.60 -7.04
CA LEU A 30 3.41 13.09 -7.49
C LEU A 30 3.65 12.80 -8.98
N THR A 31 3.15 11.66 -9.49
CA THR A 31 3.21 11.34 -10.93
C THR A 31 2.35 12.31 -11.73
N VAL A 32 1.09 12.54 -11.31
CA VAL A 32 0.23 13.54 -11.96
C VAL A 32 0.87 14.93 -11.94
N ALA A 33 1.40 15.34 -10.79
CA ALA A 33 2.09 16.63 -10.68
C ALA A 33 3.24 16.75 -11.68
N ASN A 34 4.06 15.70 -11.85
CA ASN A 34 5.17 15.73 -12.80
C ASN A 34 4.70 15.78 -14.26
N ILE A 35 3.58 15.13 -14.58
CA ILE A 35 2.99 15.18 -15.92
C ILE A 35 2.59 16.61 -16.33
N ILE A 36 2.01 17.37 -15.39
CA ILE A 36 1.35 18.64 -15.72
C ILE A 36 2.14 19.90 -15.29
N ARG A 37 3.23 19.78 -14.54
CA ARG A 37 3.96 20.89 -13.92
C ARG A 37 4.58 21.88 -14.92
N HIS A 38 4.79 21.47 -16.16
CA HIS A 38 5.31 22.35 -17.21
C HIS A 38 4.24 23.25 -17.82
N ASP A 39 2.97 22.85 -17.72
CA ASP A 39 1.82 23.58 -18.26
C ASP A 39 0.97 24.28 -17.18
N CYS A 40 1.16 23.91 -15.92
CA CYS A 40 0.31 24.34 -14.80
C CYS A 40 1.14 24.69 -13.56
N GLU A 41 0.64 25.64 -12.77
CA GLU A 41 1.05 25.83 -11.39
C GLU A 41 0.37 24.76 -10.53
N VAL A 42 1.15 23.84 -9.97
CA VAL A 42 0.62 22.66 -9.25
C VAL A 42 0.89 22.76 -7.75
N THR A 43 -0.13 22.56 -6.95
CA THR A 43 -0.03 22.38 -5.50
C THR A 43 -0.53 20.97 -5.10
N ILE A 44 0.05 20.40 -4.04
CA ILE A 44 -0.33 19.09 -3.52
C ILE A 44 -0.70 19.25 -2.04
N GLU A 45 -1.92 18.85 -1.68
CA GLU A 45 -2.39 18.85 -0.30
C GLU A 45 -2.72 17.42 0.16
N ASN A 46 -2.22 17.07 1.34
CA ASN A 46 -2.52 15.81 2.01
C ASN A 46 -3.28 16.09 3.30
N GLU A 47 -4.60 15.82 3.28
CA GLU A 47 -5.49 16.09 4.42
C GLU A 47 -5.16 15.20 5.65
N ASN A 48 -4.39 14.13 5.48
CA ASN A 48 -3.89 13.33 6.61
C ASN A 48 -2.78 14.05 7.39
N ILE A 49 -2.18 15.08 6.80
CA ILE A 49 -1.06 15.84 7.38
C ILE A 49 -1.52 17.20 7.86
N ARG A 50 -2.24 17.93 7.01
CA ARG A 50 -2.77 19.27 7.29
C ARG A 50 -4.18 19.40 6.76
N PRO A 51 -5.06 20.19 7.38
CA PRO A 51 -6.37 20.53 6.81
C PRO A 51 -6.21 21.10 5.40
N ILE A 52 -7.19 20.82 4.52
CA ILE A 52 -7.25 21.40 3.19
C ILE A 52 -7.56 22.91 3.32
N ASP A 53 -6.80 23.72 2.58
CA ASP A 53 -7.11 25.13 2.40
C ASP A 53 -8.17 25.30 1.31
N PHE A 54 -9.42 25.44 1.76
CA PHE A 54 -10.55 25.68 0.88
C PHE A 54 -10.68 27.13 0.40
N ASP A 55 -9.95 28.07 1.01
CA ASP A 55 -9.99 29.49 0.59
C ASP A 55 -9.08 29.75 -0.60
N ASP A 56 -8.07 28.90 -0.82
CA ASP A 56 -7.30 28.85 -2.04
C ASP A 56 -8.10 28.17 -3.16
N VAL A 57 -8.62 28.97 -4.09
CA VAL A 57 -9.50 28.53 -5.18
C VAL A 57 -8.71 28.35 -6.47
N PRO A 58 -8.36 27.08 -6.86
CA PRO A 58 -7.65 26.80 -8.10
C PRO A 58 -8.61 26.79 -9.31
N ASP A 59 -8.08 26.67 -10.52
CA ASP A 59 -8.87 26.45 -11.74
C ASP A 59 -9.40 24.99 -11.84
N LEU A 60 -8.62 24.05 -11.29
CA LEU A 60 -8.90 22.62 -11.34
C LEU A 60 -8.46 21.93 -10.07
N VAL A 61 -9.27 21.00 -9.57
CA VAL A 61 -8.93 20.10 -8.46
C VAL A 61 -8.84 18.65 -8.97
N GLY A 62 -7.76 17.95 -8.64
CA GLY A 62 -7.60 16.51 -8.84
C GLY A 62 -7.58 15.76 -7.50
N ILE A 63 -8.44 14.76 -7.33
CA ILE A 63 -8.56 14.02 -6.06
C ILE A 63 -8.15 12.56 -6.28
N ALA A 64 -7.21 12.05 -5.45
CA ALA A 64 -6.84 10.65 -5.43
C ALA A 64 -7.83 9.84 -4.58
N VAL A 65 -8.49 8.85 -5.19
CA VAL A 65 -9.57 8.10 -4.56
C VAL A 65 -9.22 6.63 -4.41
N THR A 66 -9.12 6.16 -3.16
CA THR A 66 -9.28 4.75 -2.76
C THR A 66 -10.71 4.53 -2.27
N VAL A 67 -11.13 3.29 -2.08
CA VAL A 67 -12.51 2.99 -1.71
C VAL A 67 -12.94 3.68 -0.41
N ASP A 68 -12.09 3.63 0.60
CA ASP A 68 -12.34 4.14 1.94
C ASP A 68 -12.35 5.67 2.06
N VAL A 69 -11.78 6.38 1.08
CA VAL A 69 -11.80 7.85 1.06
C VAL A 69 -12.85 8.42 0.09
N LEU A 70 -13.58 7.58 -0.66
CA LEU A 70 -14.59 8.06 -1.61
C LEU A 70 -15.64 8.98 -0.95
N PRO A 71 -16.22 8.68 0.23
CA PRO A 71 -17.16 9.59 0.87
C PRO A 71 -16.55 10.96 1.15
N ARG A 72 -15.32 11.02 1.65
CA ARG A 72 -14.61 12.28 1.91
C ARG A 72 -14.24 13.01 0.62
N ALA A 73 -13.87 12.28 -0.43
CA ALA A 73 -13.58 12.86 -1.75
C ALA A 73 -14.81 13.55 -2.35
N ILE A 74 -15.99 12.98 -2.17
CA ILE A 74 -17.27 13.57 -2.61
C ILE A 74 -17.56 14.86 -1.83
N GLU A 75 -17.34 14.90 -0.51
CA GLU A 75 -17.50 16.11 0.29
C GLU A 75 -16.57 17.24 -0.20
N ILE A 76 -15.28 16.93 -0.42
CA ILE A 76 -14.28 17.88 -0.94
C ILE A 76 -14.72 18.39 -2.32
N ALA A 77 -15.15 17.50 -3.21
CA ALA A 77 -15.62 17.85 -4.54
C ALA A 77 -16.84 18.79 -4.47
N SER A 78 -17.79 18.50 -3.59
CA SER A 78 -18.99 19.37 -3.40
C SER A 78 -18.60 20.79 -3.01
N ILE A 79 -17.64 20.96 -2.09
CA ILE A 79 -17.18 22.30 -1.63
C ILE A 79 -16.56 23.08 -2.79
N TYR A 80 -15.65 22.48 -3.56
CA TYR A 80 -14.99 23.17 -4.68
C TYR A 80 -15.96 23.45 -5.84
N ARG A 81 -16.87 22.53 -6.15
CA ARG A 81 -17.87 22.72 -7.20
C ARG A 81 -18.87 23.85 -6.85
N GLN A 82 -19.22 24.04 -5.56
CA GLN A 82 -19.99 25.20 -5.10
C GLN A 82 -19.27 26.53 -5.33
N LYS A 83 -17.94 26.50 -5.38
CA LYS A 83 -17.09 27.66 -5.74
C LYS A 83 -16.85 27.80 -7.25
N GLY A 84 -17.49 26.97 -8.08
CA GLY A 84 -17.34 26.96 -9.53
C GLY A 84 -16.07 26.28 -10.06
N VAL A 85 -15.30 25.61 -9.19
CA VAL A 85 -14.08 24.88 -9.56
C VAL A 85 -14.42 23.51 -10.13
N LYS A 86 -13.77 23.13 -11.23
CA LYS A 86 -13.90 21.79 -11.80
C LYS A 86 -13.14 20.78 -10.97
N VAL A 87 -13.75 19.60 -10.75
CA VAL A 87 -13.18 18.54 -9.91
C VAL A 87 -13.08 17.22 -10.66
N ILE A 88 -11.89 16.64 -10.70
CA ILE A 88 -11.60 15.35 -11.32
C ILE A 88 -11.21 14.35 -10.23
N ALA A 89 -11.86 13.17 -10.27
CA ALA A 89 -11.47 12.05 -9.45
C ALA A 89 -10.64 11.05 -10.26
N GLY A 90 -9.55 10.57 -9.67
CA GLY A 90 -8.71 9.49 -10.22
C GLY A 90 -8.25 8.56 -9.11
N GLY A 91 -7.44 7.58 -9.46
CA GLY A 91 -6.90 6.62 -8.50
C GLY A 91 -7.52 5.23 -8.63
N ILE A 92 -7.13 4.33 -7.68
CA ILE A 92 -7.42 2.91 -7.85
C ILE A 92 -8.93 2.59 -7.82
N HIS A 93 -9.69 3.23 -6.93
CA HIS A 93 -11.14 2.97 -6.85
C HIS A 93 -11.86 3.44 -8.12
N ILE A 94 -11.51 4.62 -8.63
CA ILE A 94 -12.09 5.13 -9.89
C ILE A 94 -11.74 4.20 -11.07
N THR A 95 -10.53 3.65 -11.08
CA THR A 95 -10.07 2.74 -12.13
C THR A 95 -10.75 1.37 -12.08
N THR A 96 -11.00 0.85 -10.88
CA THR A 96 -11.48 -0.54 -10.70
C THR A 96 -12.98 -0.64 -10.51
N ALA A 97 -13.63 0.43 -10.09
CA ALA A 97 -15.03 0.43 -9.70
C ALA A 97 -15.76 1.76 -10.01
N SER A 98 -15.47 2.39 -11.15
CA SER A 98 -16.11 3.67 -11.57
C SER A 98 -17.64 3.61 -11.51
N SER A 99 -18.23 2.46 -11.79
CA SER A 99 -19.68 2.25 -11.72
C SER A 99 -20.29 2.38 -10.32
N SER A 100 -19.47 2.28 -9.26
CA SER A 100 -19.89 2.48 -7.86
C SER A 100 -19.87 3.96 -7.42
N VAL A 101 -19.31 4.84 -8.25
CA VAL A 101 -19.22 6.27 -7.98
C VAL A 101 -20.54 6.94 -8.38
N PRO A 102 -21.15 7.77 -7.52
CA PRO A 102 -22.35 8.51 -7.88
C PRO A 102 -22.09 9.42 -9.10
N LYS A 103 -22.99 9.39 -10.09
CA LYS A 103 -22.79 10.04 -11.42
C LYS A 103 -22.45 11.53 -11.35
N ASP A 104 -23.00 12.24 -10.37
CA ASP A 104 -22.85 13.69 -10.24
C ASP A 104 -21.83 14.09 -9.16
N ALA A 105 -21.04 13.13 -8.64
CA ALA A 105 -20.09 13.41 -7.56
C ALA A 105 -18.92 14.28 -8.01
N PHE A 106 -18.46 14.09 -9.25
CA PHE A 106 -17.32 14.78 -9.84
C PHE A 106 -17.65 15.32 -11.22
N ASP A 107 -16.91 16.33 -11.70
CA ASP A 107 -17.08 16.83 -13.07
C ASP A 107 -16.50 15.87 -14.10
N SER A 108 -15.47 15.08 -13.71
CA SER A 108 -14.86 14.09 -14.58
C SER A 108 -14.21 12.96 -13.79
N LEU A 109 -14.12 11.78 -14.41
CA LEU A 109 -13.39 10.62 -13.89
C LEU A 109 -12.15 10.32 -14.76
N CYS A 110 -11.00 10.14 -14.11
CA CYS A 110 -9.76 9.68 -14.75
C CYS A 110 -9.58 8.18 -14.46
N ILE A 111 -9.86 7.34 -15.44
CA ILE A 111 -9.88 5.88 -15.34
C ILE A 111 -8.59 5.31 -15.94
N GLY A 112 -7.79 4.61 -15.14
CA GLY A 112 -6.53 3.99 -15.54
C GLY A 112 -5.31 4.87 -15.31
N PHE A 113 -4.38 4.86 -16.26
CA PHE A 113 -3.08 5.53 -16.12
C PHE A 113 -3.18 7.03 -16.39
N ALA A 114 -2.58 7.82 -15.50
CA ALA A 114 -2.56 9.28 -15.61
C ALA A 114 -1.71 9.78 -16.80
N GLU A 115 -0.72 9.01 -17.19
CA GLU A 115 0.29 9.37 -18.17
C GLU A 115 -0.30 9.79 -19.53
N ASN A 116 -1.40 9.15 -19.94
CA ASN A 116 -2.04 9.50 -21.23
C ASN A 116 -3.41 10.18 -21.09
N THR A 117 -3.91 10.35 -19.88
CA THR A 117 -5.20 11.03 -19.63
C THR A 117 -5.03 12.47 -19.16
N TRP A 118 -4.09 12.74 -18.24
CA TRP A 118 -3.91 14.08 -17.70
C TRP A 118 -3.47 15.13 -18.72
N PRO A 119 -2.59 14.86 -19.70
CA PRO A 119 -2.31 15.84 -20.77
C PRO A 119 -3.57 16.24 -21.54
N GLN A 120 -4.46 15.28 -21.85
CA GLN A 120 -5.71 15.54 -22.53
C GLN A 120 -6.69 16.35 -21.65
N ILE A 121 -6.79 16.01 -20.36
CA ILE A 121 -7.60 16.75 -19.38
C ILE A 121 -7.17 18.23 -19.34
N ILE A 122 -5.89 18.52 -19.25
CA ILE A 122 -5.36 19.90 -19.23
C ILE A 122 -5.69 20.63 -20.52
N GLU A 123 -5.53 19.97 -21.66
CA GLU A 123 -5.86 20.56 -22.96
C GLU A 123 -7.37 20.85 -23.10
N ASP A 124 -8.21 19.92 -22.67
CA ASP A 124 -9.66 20.09 -22.71
C ASP A 124 -10.13 21.17 -21.73
N MET A 125 -9.51 21.30 -20.57
CA MET A 125 -9.77 22.40 -19.63
C MET A 125 -9.46 23.76 -20.23
N LYS A 126 -8.32 23.93 -20.94
CA LYS A 126 -7.97 25.20 -21.63
C LYS A 126 -9.03 25.62 -22.66
N HIS A 127 -9.76 24.66 -23.22
CA HIS A 127 -10.77 24.89 -24.25
C HIS A 127 -12.22 24.76 -23.76
N ASN A 128 -12.47 24.68 -22.44
CA ASN A 128 -13.79 24.53 -21.83
C ASN A 128 -14.61 23.34 -22.41
N ARG A 129 -13.95 22.23 -22.73
CA ARG A 129 -14.56 21.01 -23.29
C ARG A 129 -14.29 19.75 -22.46
N LEU A 130 -14.19 19.92 -21.12
CA LEU A 130 -13.97 18.82 -20.18
C LEU A 130 -15.01 17.70 -20.41
N GLN A 131 -14.54 16.47 -20.57
CA GLN A 131 -15.38 15.29 -20.75
C GLN A 131 -15.73 14.69 -19.38
N SER A 132 -16.83 13.95 -19.30
CA SER A 132 -17.28 13.30 -18.06
C SER A 132 -16.31 12.16 -17.64
N GLU A 133 -15.62 11.54 -18.59
CA GLU A 133 -14.67 10.45 -18.33
C GLU A 133 -13.49 10.52 -19.30
N TYR A 134 -12.32 10.19 -18.77
CA TYR A 134 -11.09 9.96 -19.53
C TYR A 134 -10.59 8.56 -19.22
N VAL A 135 -10.65 7.67 -20.21
CA VAL A 135 -10.20 6.29 -20.06
C VAL A 135 -8.82 6.13 -20.69
N SER A 136 -7.87 5.68 -19.90
CA SER A 136 -6.51 5.52 -20.38
C SER A 136 -6.39 4.38 -21.39
N LYS A 137 -5.56 4.61 -22.41
CA LYS A 137 -5.07 3.51 -23.25
C LYS A 137 -4.01 2.72 -22.50
N PRO A 138 -3.81 1.42 -22.81
CA PRO A 138 -2.67 0.68 -22.29
C PRO A 138 -1.35 1.40 -22.59
N LEU A 139 -0.43 1.38 -21.63
CA LEU A 139 0.94 1.85 -21.86
C LEU A 139 1.65 0.87 -22.79
N THR A 140 2.49 1.38 -23.69
CA THR A 140 3.19 0.56 -24.68
C THR A 140 4.54 0.06 -24.20
N SER A 141 5.13 0.79 -23.25
CA SER A 141 6.47 0.56 -22.74
C SER A 141 6.60 1.03 -21.29
N GLY A 142 7.55 0.46 -20.54
CA GLY A 142 7.96 1.00 -19.24
C GLY A 142 8.53 2.42 -19.29
N ASN A 143 8.96 2.87 -20.48
CA ASN A 143 9.41 4.26 -20.71
C ASN A 143 8.24 5.26 -20.69
N ASP A 144 7.01 4.81 -20.87
CA ASP A 144 5.83 5.68 -20.83
C ASP A 144 5.46 6.07 -19.38
N ILE A 145 6.01 5.38 -18.39
CA ILE A 145 5.74 5.63 -16.98
C ILE A 145 6.52 6.85 -16.50
N VAL A 146 5.80 7.90 -16.15
CA VAL A 146 6.39 9.15 -15.66
C VAL A 146 6.84 9.01 -14.21
N ALA A 147 8.05 9.53 -13.92
CA ALA A 147 8.60 9.55 -12.57
C ALA A 147 7.76 10.43 -11.61
N PRO A 148 7.65 10.09 -10.32
CA PRO A 148 7.03 10.98 -9.33
C PRO A 148 7.85 12.26 -9.11
N ALA A 149 7.19 13.40 -8.89
CA ALA A 149 7.82 14.68 -8.57
C ALA A 149 8.26 14.74 -7.09
N TYR A 150 9.30 14.01 -6.72
CA TYR A 150 9.82 13.95 -5.34
C TYR A 150 10.31 15.29 -4.78
N ASP A 151 10.57 16.26 -5.62
CA ASP A 151 10.97 17.62 -5.26
C ASP A 151 9.78 18.46 -4.75
N MET A 152 8.55 18.05 -5.00
CA MET A 152 7.34 18.78 -4.63
C MET A 152 6.80 18.43 -3.23
N ILE A 153 7.44 17.54 -2.51
CA ILE A 153 7.03 17.15 -1.14
C ILE A 153 7.93 17.77 -0.07
N ASP A 154 7.34 18.11 1.08
CA ASP A 154 8.12 18.34 2.28
C ASP A 154 8.50 16.99 2.91
N LYS A 155 9.76 16.61 2.74
CA LYS A 155 10.30 15.35 3.26
C LYS A 155 10.21 15.24 4.79
N THR A 156 10.00 16.36 5.50
CA THR A 156 9.88 16.37 6.96
C THR A 156 8.52 15.87 7.46
N ASP A 157 7.53 15.84 6.60
CA ASP A 157 6.18 15.38 6.89
C ASP A 157 6.07 13.86 6.95
N TYR A 158 7.05 13.13 6.40
CA TYR A 158 6.98 11.69 6.22
C TYR A 158 8.04 10.93 7.01
N LEU A 159 7.65 9.78 7.54
CA LEU A 159 8.57 8.84 8.18
C LEU A 159 9.50 8.20 7.13
N TRP A 160 8.92 7.81 6.00
CA TRP A 160 9.59 7.20 4.84
C TRP A 160 9.23 7.97 3.57
N TYR A 161 10.00 8.99 3.20
CA TYR A 161 9.81 9.68 1.90
C TYR A 161 10.44 8.92 0.72
N ASN A 162 11.28 7.95 1.01
CA ASN A 162 12.15 7.18 0.14
C ASN A 162 11.45 5.93 -0.44
N VAL A 163 10.23 6.11 -0.87
CA VAL A 163 9.43 5.08 -1.54
C VAL A 163 9.62 5.15 -3.06
N VAL A 164 9.77 4.00 -3.70
CA VAL A 164 9.95 3.87 -5.15
C VAL A 164 9.04 2.76 -5.67
N SER A 165 8.39 2.98 -6.81
CA SER A 165 7.67 1.93 -7.56
C SER A 165 8.49 1.53 -8.77
N THR A 166 8.66 0.23 -8.98
CA THR A 166 9.39 -0.36 -10.13
C THR A 166 8.46 -0.88 -11.20
N SER A 167 7.17 -0.99 -10.88
CA SER A 167 6.14 -1.53 -11.77
C SER A 167 4.78 -0.85 -11.52
N ARG A 168 3.85 -1.13 -12.40
CA ARG A 168 2.43 -0.83 -12.21
C ARG A 168 1.66 -2.15 -12.18
N SER A 169 0.66 -2.24 -11.26
CA SER A 169 -0.22 -3.40 -11.10
C SER A 169 0.51 -4.68 -10.67
N CYS A 170 -0.20 -5.81 -10.71
CA CYS A 170 0.29 -7.13 -10.35
C CYS A 170 -0.13 -8.14 -11.42
N PRO A 171 0.72 -9.12 -11.82
CA PRO A 171 0.36 -10.11 -12.84
C PRO A 171 -0.63 -11.19 -12.34
N HIS A 172 -0.94 -11.21 -11.03
CA HIS A 172 -1.84 -12.18 -10.43
C HIS A 172 -3.28 -11.66 -10.38
N LYS A 173 -4.24 -12.57 -10.47
CA LYS A 173 -5.69 -12.31 -10.42
C LYS A 173 -6.30 -12.94 -9.18
N CYS A 174 -6.05 -12.35 -8.00
CA CYS A 174 -6.65 -12.83 -6.74
C CYS A 174 -8.08 -12.27 -6.60
N ASP A 175 -9.06 -13.10 -6.27
CA ASP A 175 -10.49 -12.76 -6.24
C ASP A 175 -10.83 -11.54 -5.38
N PHE A 176 -10.14 -11.35 -4.26
CA PHE A 176 -10.40 -10.28 -3.30
C PHE A 176 -9.57 -9.02 -3.56
N CYS A 177 -8.61 -9.08 -4.47
CA CYS A 177 -7.66 -7.99 -4.67
C CYS A 177 -8.16 -7.02 -5.73
N TYR A 178 -8.15 -5.71 -5.42
CA TYR A 178 -8.52 -4.67 -6.38
C TYR A 178 -7.65 -4.70 -7.66
N ASN A 179 -6.39 -5.18 -7.58
CA ASN A 179 -5.55 -5.35 -8.76
C ASN A 179 -6.06 -6.40 -9.75
N SER A 180 -7.03 -7.23 -9.37
CA SER A 180 -7.67 -8.19 -10.27
C SER A 180 -8.81 -7.59 -11.10
N SER A 181 -9.24 -6.36 -10.77
CA SER A 181 -10.23 -5.57 -11.50
C SER A 181 -9.55 -4.36 -12.17
N GLY A 182 -10.14 -3.81 -13.20
CA GLY A 182 -9.59 -2.64 -13.92
C GLY A 182 -8.74 -3.01 -15.14
N THR A 183 -7.72 -2.20 -15.45
CA THR A 183 -6.92 -2.32 -16.68
C THR A 183 -6.06 -3.58 -16.78
N HIS A 184 -5.80 -4.23 -15.68
CA HIS A 184 -4.99 -5.46 -15.54
C HIS A 184 -3.61 -5.45 -16.23
N GLN A 185 -3.13 -4.30 -16.63
CA GLN A 185 -1.85 -4.22 -17.29
C GLN A 185 -0.72 -4.21 -16.27
N TYR A 186 0.00 -5.33 -16.15
CA TYR A 186 1.27 -5.38 -15.45
C TYR A 186 2.38 -4.89 -16.38
N ILE A 187 3.16 -3.90 -15.92
CA ILE A 187 4.27 -3.35 -16.69
C ILE A 187 5.39 -2.89 -15.75
N ASN A 188 6.64 -3.29 -16.06
CA ASN A 188 7.82 -2.78 -15.36
C ASN A 188 8.27 -1.45 -15.96
N ARG A 189 8.79 -0.56 -15.13
CA ARG A 189 9.46 0.67 -15.54
C ARG A 189 10.82 0.36 -16.19
N ASN A 190 11.33 1.32 -16.96
CA ASN A 190 12.71 1.27 -17.41
C ASN A 190 13.65 1.29 -16.18
N ILE A 191 14.66 0.42 -16.18
CA ILE A 191 15.61 0.29 -15.06
C ILE A 191 16.37 1.60 -14.81
N ASP A 192 16.77 2.31 -15.87
CA ASP A 192 17.53 3.55 -15.73
C ASP A 192 16.70 4.66 -15.10
N ASP A 193 15.39 4.73 -15.41
CA ASP A 193 14.45 5.68 -14.78
C ASP A 193 14.28 5.38 -13.28
N VAL A 194 14.16 4.10 -12.91
CA VAL A 194 14.09 3.70 -11.49
C VAL A 194 15.39 4.04 -10.76
N LEU A 195 16.55 3.84 -11.41
CA LEU A 195 17.86 4.22 -10.85
C LEU A 195 17.99 5.72 -10.68
N ALA A 196 17.44 6.52 -11.61
CA ALA A 196 17.41 7.98 -11.50
C ALA A 196 16.58 8.42 -10.29
N ASP A 197 15.39 7.84 -10.08
CA ASP A 197 14.56 8.10 -8.90
C ASP A 197 15.32 7.79 -7.61
N ILE A 198 15.92 6.60 -7.50
CA ILE A 198 16.70 6.19 -6.32
C ILE A 198 17.81 7.19 -6.01
N LYS A 199 18.54 7.64 -7.05
CA LYS A 199 19.62 8.63 -6.89
C LYS A 199 19.08 9.99 -6.44
N SER A 200 17.93 10.45 -6.98
CA SER A 200 17.32 11.74 -6.63
C SER A 200 16.86 11.81 -5.17
N LEU A 201 16.50 10.68 -4.57
CA LEU A 201 16.11 10.60 -3.16
C LEU A 201 17.28 10.84 -2.20
N GLY A 202 18.53 10.59 -2.62
CA GLY A 202 19.74 10.88 -1.84
C GLY A 202 19.88 10.04 -0.55
N THR A 203 19.24 8.87 -0.48
CA THR A 203 19.30 7.95 0.66
C THR A 203 19.73 6.55 0.23
N LYS A 204 20.26 5.77 1.19
CA LYS A 204 20.57 4.36 0.98
C LYS A 204 19.40 3.43 1.33
N HIS A 205 18.39 3.92 2.02
CA HIS A 205 17.22 3.15 2.39
C HIS A 205 16.11 3.39 1.39
N ILE A 206 15.63 2.33 0.76
CA ILE A 206 14.55 2.38 -0.25
C ILE A 206 13.45 1.39 0.14
N MET A 207 12.22 1.84 0.10
CA MET A 207 11.05 0.97 0.17
C MET A 207 10.45 0.84 -1.23
N PHE A 208 10.57 -0.33 -1.82
CA PHE A 208 9.86 -0.65 -3.06
C PHE A 208 8.41 -0.96 -2.72
N ILE A 209 7.49 -0.15 -3.25
CA ILE A 209 6.05 -0.21 -2.92
C ILE A 209 5.22 -0.87 -4.02
N ASP A 210 5.84 -1.71 -4.83
CA ASP A 210 5.16 -2.50 -5.84
C ASP A 210 4.17 -3.49 -5.20
N ASP A 211 3.07 -3.77 -5.86
CA ASP A 211 2.12 -4.81 -5.46
C ASP A 211 2.76 -6.22 -5.49
N ASN A 212 3.74 -6.41 -6.38
CA ASN A 212 4.55 -7.62 -6.46
C ASN A 212 5.89 -7.31 -7.15
N PHE A 213 6.92 -7.08 -6.36
CA PHE A 213 8.27 -6.76 -6.82
C PHE A 213 8.89 -7.81 -7.74
N ILE A 214 8.50 -9.07 -7.60
CA ILE A 214 8.97 -10.19 -8.42
C ILE A 214 7.99 -10.58 -9.54
N GLY A 215 7.10 -9.69 -9.94
CA GLY A 215 6.11 -9.96 -10.99
C GLY A 215 6.72 -10.37 -12.33
N ASN A 216 7.94 -9.88 -12.62
CA ASN A 216 8.78 -10.31 -13.74
C ASN A 216 10.18 -10.67 -13.24
N ILE A 217 10.45 -11.96 -13.09
CA ILE A 217 11.70 -12.48 -12.52
C ILE A 217 12.93 -12.03 -13.31
N SER A 218 12.86 -12.04 -14.65
CA SER A 218 13.99 -11.64 -15.50
C SER A 218 14.35 -10.17 -15.32
N TRP A 219 13.33 -9.30 -15.32
CA TRP A 219 13.51 -7.87 -15.06
C TRP A 219 14.06 -7.64 -13.64
N THR A 220 13.51 -8.34 -12.64
CA THR A 220 13.95 -8.21 -11.25
C THR A 220 15.42 -8.59 -11.08
N LYS A 221 15.87 -9.70 -11.68
CA LYS A 221 17.30 -10.07 -11.67
C LYS A 221 18.19 -8.99 -12.27
N GLN A 222 17.84 -8.47 -13.46
CA GLN A 222 18.59 -7.39 -14.11
C GLN A 222 18.63 -6.13 -13.24
N PHE A 223 17.51 -5.74 -12.65
CA PHE A 223 17.42 -4.59 -11.78
C PHE A 223 18.30 -4.74 -10.53
N LEU A 224 18.25 -5.90 -9.86
CA LEU A 224 19.04 -6.18 -8.67
C LEU A 224 20.55 -6.11 -8.97
N GLU A 225 21.02 -6.66 -10.09
CA GLU A 225 22.42 -6.51 -10.52
C GLU A 225 22.80 -5.03 -10.71
N ARG A 226 21.90 -4.23 -11.27
CA ARG A 226 22.15 -2.79 -11.52
C ARG A 226 22.18 -1.94 -10.23
N ILE A 227 21.44 -2.32 -9.16
CA ILE A 227 21.47 -1.61 -7.87
C ILE A 227 22.61 -2.08 -6.94
N LYS A 228 23.26 -3.19 -7.20
CA LYS A 228 24.34 -3.77 -6.37
C LYS A 228 25.45 -2.74 -6.01
N PRO A 229 25.96 -1.93 -6.97
CA PRO A 229 26.97 -0.91 -6.65
C PRO A 229 26.45 0.22 -5.73
N LEU A 230 25.13 0.41 -5.64
CA LEU A 230 24.53 1.48 -4.83
C LEU A 230 24.56 1.17 -3.33
N LYS A 231 24.81 -0.09 -2.94
CA LYS A 231 24.85 -0.56 -1.54
C LYS A 231 23.63 -0.07 -0.75
N LEU A 232 22.44 -0.38 -1.24
CA LEU A 232 21.17 -0.01 -0.64
C LEU A 232 20.85 -0.91 0.57
N ASN A 233 19.93 -0.41 1.41
CA ASN A 233 19.12 -1.20 2.32
C ASN A 233 17.67 -1.06 1.86
N TRP A 234 16.99 -2.15 1.55
CA TRP A 234 15.68 -2.05 0.94
C TRP A 234 14.68 -3.11 1.41
N ASN A 235 13.40 -2.80 1.23
CA ASN A 235 12.27 -3.65 1.53
C ASN A 235 11.34 -3.71 0.32
N ALA A 236 10.63 -4.82 0.13
CA ALA A 236 9.66 -4.97 -0.95
C ALA A 236 8.53 -5.94 -0.58
N ALA A 237 7.44 -5.90 -1.35
CA ALA A 237 6.38 -6.90 -1.31
C ALA A 237 6.60 -7.95 -2.41
N VAL A 238 6.48 -9.22 -2.04
CA VAL A 238 6.62 -10.35 -2.95
C VAL A 238 5.55 -11.41 -2.68
N THR A 239 5.32 -12.28 -3.65
CA THR A 239 4.47 -13.45 -3.46
C THR A 239 5.26 -14.65 -2.97
N MET A 240 4.56 -15.70 -2.51
CA MET A 240 5.14 -17.00 -2.11
C MET A 240 6.02 -17.63 -3.19
N LYS A 241 5.84 -17.26 -4.47
CA LYS A 241 6.68 -17.74 -5.59
C LYS A 241 8.17 -17.50 -5.40
N ILE A 242 8.56 -16.53 -4.55
CA ILE A 242 10.00 -16.30 -4.26
C ILE A 242 10.70 -17.57 -3.75
N GLY A 243 10.00 -18.44 -3.04
CA GLY A 243 10.54 -19.72 -2.56
C GLY A 243 10.99 -20.69 -3.65
N GLN A 244 10.57 -20.47 -4.91
CA GLN A 244 10.99 -21.26 -6.08
C GLN A 244 12.29 -20.74 -6.70
N TYR A 245 12.85 -19.62 -6.21
CA TYR A 245 14.02 -18.94 -6.77
C TYR A 245 15.08 -18.67 -5.70
N PRO A 246 15.77 -19.71 -5.18
CA PRO A 246 16.81 -19.55 -4.15
C PRO A 246 17.90 -18.56 -4.55
N GLU A 247 18.34 -18.62 -5.82
CA GLU A 247 19.35 -17.71 -6.36
C GLU A 247 18.89 -16.24 -6.38
N LEU A 248 17.59 -15.99 -6.52
CA LEU A 248 17.06 -14.64 -6.45
C LEU A 248 17.03 -14.13 -5.01
N MET A 249 16.74 -15.00 -4.02
CA MET A 249 16.84 -14.65 -2.60
C MET A 249 18.29 -14.33 -2.21
N ASP A 250 19.26 -15.05 -2.75
CA ASP A 250 20.70 -14.77 -2.53
C ASP A 250 21.06 -13.38 -3.10
N LEU A 251 20.66 -13.11 -4.33
CA LEU A 251 20.87 -11.81 -4.98
C LEU A 251 20.16 -10.66 -4.25
N MET A 252 18.93 -10.88 -3.75
CA MET A 252 18.23 -9.91 -2.89
C MET A 252 19.05 -9.58 -1.64
N LYS A 253 19.61 -10.60 -0.96
CA LYS A 253 20.48 -10.37 0.20
C LYS A 253 21.74 -9.61 -0.16
N GLU A 254 22.43 -9.98 -1.22
CA GLU A 254 23.64 -9.31 -1.70
C GLU A 254 23.41 -7.83 -2.04
N THR A 255 22.22 -7.49 -2.52
CA THR A 255 21.84 -6.13 -2.87
C THR A 255 21.24 -5.33 -1.71
N GLY A 256 21.14 -5.94 -0.51
CA GLY A 256 20.78 -5.27 0.73
C GLY A 256 19.31 -5.38 1.11
N CYS A 257 18.60 -6.43 0.68
CA CYS A 257 17.25 -6.71 1.16
C CYS A 257 17.25 -6.93 2.68
N GLN A 258 16.44 -6.14 3.39
CA GLN A 258 16.30 -6.24 4.85
C GLN A 258 15.04 -7.02 5.25
N SER A 259 13.95 -6.85 4.51
CA SER A 259 12.66 -7.44 4.85
C SER A 259 11.79 -7.61 3.61
N LEU A 260 11.01 -8.68 3.59
CA LEU A 260 10.00 -8.93 2.57
C LEU A 260 8.61 -9.00 3.19
N PHE A 261 7.68 -8.25 2.60
CA PHE A 261 6.25 -8.40 2.85
C PHE A 261 5.72 -9.55 2.00
N ILE A 262 5.09 -10.55 2.63
CA ILE A 262 4.64 -11.77 1.95
C ILE A 262 3.20 -12.08 2.32
N GLY A 263 2.34 -12.21 1.31
CA GLY A 263 0.94 -12.60 1.47
C GLY A 263 0.79 -14.11 1.74
N PHE A 264 0.60 -14.49 3.00
CA PHE A 264 0.22 -15.85 3.40
C PHE A 264 -1.30 -16.03 3.39
N GLU A 265 -2.02 -15.00 3.76
CA GLU A 265 -3.46 -14.83 3.92
C GLU A 265 -4.04 -15.69 5.05
N SER A 266 -3.80 -16.99 5.08
CA SER A 266 -4.21 -17.88 6.15
C SER A 266 -3.27 -19.08 6.27
N ILE A 267 -3.22 -19.70 7.45
CA ILE A 267 -2.56 -21.00 7.67
C ILE A 267 -3.55 -22.18 7.56
N SER A 268 -4.84 -21.88 7.37
CA SER A 268 -5.91 -22.86 7.21
C SER A 268 -6.10 -23.21 5.73
N PRO A 269 -5.96 -24.48 5.32
CA PRO A 269 -6.24 -24.89 3.95
C PRO A 269 -7.68 -24.58 3.52
N GLN A 270 -8.64 -24.69 4.46
CA GLN A 270 -10.05 -24.40 4.21
C GLN A 270 -10.25 -22.92 3.89
N SER A 271 -9.66 -22.02 4.67
CA SER A 271 -9.74 -20.56 4.45
C SER A 271 -9.05 -20.17 3.14
N LEU A 272 -7.89 -20.77 2.81
CA LEU A 272 -7.19 -20.53 1.54
C LEU A 272 -8.01 -20.98 0.33
N SER A 273 -8.75 -22.09 0.44
CA SER A 273 -9.60 -22.59 -0.64
C SER A 273 -10.74 -21.63 -0.97
N SER A 274 -11.30 -20.95 0.04
CA SER A 274 -12.40 -20.00 -0.13
C SER A 274 -12.04 -18.76 -0.98
N VAL A 275 -10.74 -18.49 -1.15
CA VAL A 275 -10.21 -17.35 -1.94
C VAL A 275 -9.30 -17.80 -3.10
N HIS A 276 -9.43 -19.07 -3.52
CA HIS A 276 -8.69 -19.67 -4.65
C HIS A 276 -7.16 -19.61 -4.52
N LYS A 277 -6.63 -19.68 -3.28
CA LYS A 277 -5.17 -19.75 -2.99
C LYS A 277 -4.72 -21.15 -2.52
N MET A 278 -5.30 -22.22 -3.07
CA MET A 278 -5.00 -23.61 -2.67
C MET A 278 -3.56 -24.08 -2.90
N GLN A 279 -2.80 -23.36 -3.74
CA GLN A 279 -1.36 -23.61 -3.96
C GLN A 279 -0.48 -23.25 -2.77
N ASN A 280 -1.01 -22.54 -1.78
CA ASN A 280 -0.31 -22.18 -0.57
C ASN A 280 -0.51 -23.27 0.46
N ASN A 281 0.57 -23.91 0.92
CA ASN A 281 0.53 -24.90 1.99
C ASN A 281 1.50 -24.53 3.12
N ARG A 282 1.19 -25.01 4.32
CA ARG A 282 1.91 -24.66 5.55
C ARG A 282 3.39 -25.08 5.50
N GLU A 283 3.71 -26.21 4.92
CA GLU A 283 5.10 -26.70 4.84
C GLU A 283 5.95 -25.80 3.93
N GLU A 284 5.37 -25.31 2.82
CA GLU A 284 6.04 -24.35 1.95
C GLU A 284 6.26 -23.01 2.65
N PHE A 285 5.30 -22.56 3.48
CA PHE A 285 5.47 -21.38 4.30
C PHE A 285 6.65 -21.51 5.25
N GLU A 286 6.70 -22.59 6.03
CA GLU A 286 7.74 -22.84 7.03
C GLU A 286 9.13 -22.95 6.37
N ARG A 287 9.21 -23.62 5.21
CA ARG A 287 10.45 -23.70 4.42
C ARG A 287 10.89 -22.32 3.93
N LEU A 288 9.99 -21.52 3.35
CA LEU A 288 10.34 -20.19 2.85
C LEU A 288 10.83 -19.28 3.98
N ILE A 289 10.12 -19.24 5.11
CA ILE A 289 10.52 -18.45 6.28
C ILE A 289 11.92 -18.85 6.75
N SER A 290 12.17 -20.15 6.87
CA SER A 290 13.49 -20.65 7.25
C SER A 290 14.59 -20.23 6.28
N GLU A 291 14.33 -20.29 4.97
CA GLU A 291 15.30 -19.89 3.94
C GLU A 291 15.60 -18.38 3.94
N LEU A 292 14.58 -17.54 4.18
CA LEU A 292 14.77 -16.10 4.32
C LEU A 292 15.55 -15.75 5.60
N HIS A 293 15.20 -16.36 6.74
CA HIS A 293 15.89 -16.14 8.01
C HIS A 293 17.36 -16.59 7.97
N LYS A 294 17.69 -17.70 7.28
CA LYS A 294 19.09 -18.13 7.06
C LYS A 294 19.90 -17.05 6.33
N ARG A 295 19.27 -16.30 5.43
CA ARG A 295 19.89 -15.19 4.70
C ARG A 295 19.88 -13.88 5.48
N GLY A 296 19.29 -13.85 6.68
CA GLY A 296 19.12 -12.62 7.47
C GLY A 296 18.15 -11.63 6.80
N ILE A 297 17.13 -12.13 6.10
CA ILE A 297 16.02 -11.35 5.56
C ILE A 297 14.82 -11.54 6.48
N MET A 298 14.28 -10.44 7.02
CA MET A 298 13.10 -10.46 7.88
C MET A 298 11.83 -10.71 7.08
N VAL A 299 10.82 -11.31 7.71
CA VAL A 299 9.51 -11.57 7.13
C VAL A 299 8.45 -10.70 7.78
N ASN A 300 7.77 -9.88 6.97
CA ASN A 300 6.50 -9.24 7.32
C ASN A 300 5.37 -10.07 6.71
N ALA A 301 4.71 -10.88 7.52
CA ALA A 301 3.66 -11.78 7.04
C ALA A 301 2.31 -11.05 6.96
N SER A 302 1.64 -11.16 5.81
CA SER A 302 0.27 -10.68 5.65
C SER A 302 -0.75 -11.79 5.90
N PHE A 303 -1.77 -11.47 6.71
CA PHE A 303 -2.90 -12.35 7.01
C PHE A 303 -4.23 -11.64 6.74
N VAL A 304 -5.21 -12.42 6.31
CA VAL A 304 -6.61 -11.97 6.14
C VAL A 304 -7.48 -12.83 7.06
N PHE A 305 -8.26 -12.19 7.92
CA PHE A 305 -9.20 -12.85 8.84
C PHE A 305 -10.64 -12.62 8.40
N GLY A 306 -11.52 -13.56 8.76
CA GLY A 306 -12.94 -13.56 8.39
C GLY A 306 -13.21 -14.25 7.05
N LEU A 307 -12.27 -15.05 6.55
CA LEU A 307 -12.47 -15.93 5.40
C LEU A 307 -13.45 -17.06 5.73
N ASP A 308 -14.10 -17.62 4.71
CA ASP A 308 -15.03 -18.75 4.87
C ASP A 308 -14.30 -19.99 5.36
N GLY A 309 -14.27 -20.36 6.53
CA GLY A 309 -13.47 -21.42 7.15
C GLY A 309 -12.73 -20.95 8.39
N ASP A 310 -12.70 -19.64 8.65
CA ASP A 310 -12.18 -19.11 9.90
C ASP A 310 -13.21 -19.27 11.03
N THR A 311 -12.69 -19.56 12.22
CA THR A 311 -13.43 -19.63 13.48
C THR A 311 -12.71 -18.78 14.53
N PRO A 312 -13.26 -18.53 15.72
CA PRO A 312 -12.56 -17.81 16.78
C PRO A 312 -11.20 -18.42 17.14
N GLU A 313 -11.04 -19.73 17.03
CA GLU A 313 -9.77 -20.44 17.26
C GLU A 313 -8.70 -20.09 16.22
N THR A 314 -9.06 -19.60 15.03
CA THR A 314 -8.14 -19.22 13.98
C THR A 314 -7.13 -18.17 14.47
N PHE A 315 -7.56 -17.23 15.31
CA PHE A 315 -6.67 -16.20 15.86
C PHE A 315 -5.57 -16.78 16.74
N LYS A 316 -5.96 -17.67 17.66
CA LYS A 316 -5.01 -18.34 18.55
C LYS A 316 -4.05 -19.24 17.76
N ASN A 317 -4.56 -20.04 16.84
CA ASN A 317 -3.76 -20.94 16.03
C ASN A 317 -2.76 -20.17 15.18
N THR A 318 -3.17 -19.04 14.59
CA THR A 318 -2.31 -18.15 13.79
C THR A 318 -1.25 -17.51 14.68
N LEU A 319 -1.59 -17.01 15.87
CA LEU A 319 -0.62 -16.45 16.83
C LEU A 319 0.44 -17.47 17.25
N ASP A 320 0.01 -18.68 17.61
CA ASP A 320 0.92 -19.76 18.03
C ASP A 320 1.86 -20.15 16.89
N TRP A 321 1.38 -20.22 15.66
CA TRP A 321 2.18 -20.49 14.49
C TRP A 321 3.19 -19.36 14.21
N ILE A 322 2.76 -18.09 14.22
CA ILE A 322 3.62 -16.91 14.05
C ILE A 322 4.79 -16.94 15.06
N ILE A 323 4.49 -17.27 16.33
CA ILE A 323 5.49 -17.37 17.40
C ILE A 323 6.45 -18.54 17.14
N SER A 324 5.95 -19.70 16.73
CA SER A 324 6.76 -20.90 16.45
C SER A 324 7.72 -20.68 15.29
N GLN A 325 7.26 -20.00 14.23
CA GLN A 325 8.05 -19.67 13.03
C GLN A 325 8.93 -18.42 13.20
N LYS A 326 8.84 -17.74 14.36
CA LYS A 326 9.58 -16.49 14.63
C LYS A 326 9.35 -15.41 13.57
N ILE A 327 8.12 -15.29 13.07
CA ILE A 327 7.77 -14.24 12.11
C ILE A 327 8.12 -12.87 12.71
N ASP A 328 8.85 -12.05 11.98
CA ASP A 328 9.41 -10.80 12.51
C ASP A 328 8.32 -9.76 12.77
N THR A 329 7.40 -9.58 11.83
CA THR A 329 6.28 -8.65 11.92
C THR A 329 5.07 -9.17 11.18
N ILE A 330 3.88 -8.64 11.49
CA ILE A 330 2.68 -8.92 10.69
C ILE A 330 2.00 -7.64 10.22
N THR A 331 1.28 -7.80 9.12
CA THR A 331 0.23 -6.89 8.68
C THR A 331 -1.00 -7.74 8.45
N SER A 332 -2.07 -7.55 9.23
CA SER A 332 -3.29 -8.31 9.06
C SER A 332 -4.45 -7.42 8.67
N HIS A 333 -5.42 -8.06 8.03
CA HIS A 333 -6.57 -7.44 7.43
C HIS A 333 -7.82 -8.24 7.81
N ILE A 334 -8.94 -7.54 7.98
CA ILE A 334 -10.27 -8.16 7.92
C ILE A 334 -10.66 -8.22 6.45
N VAL A 335 -11.19 -9.35 6.01
CA VAL A 335 -11.62 -9.53 4.62
C VAL A 335 -12.63 -8.45 4.23
N THR A 336 -12.33 -7.73 3.15
CA THR A 336 -13.13 -6.60 2.71
C THR A 336 -13.50 -6.78 1.24
N PRO A 337 -14.80 -6.75 0.90
CA PRO A 337 -15.27 -6.92 -0.47
C PRO A 337 -15.11 -5.59 -1.22
N TYR A 338 -14.02 -5.42 -1.94
CA TYR A 338 -13.82 -4.21 -2.75
C TYR A 338 -14.73 -4.21 -3.97
N PRO A 339 -15.54 -3.14 -4.20
CA PRO A 339 -16.35 -3.01 -5.40
C PRO A 339 -15.54 -3.27 -6.67
N GLY A 340 -16.11 -3.98 -7.63
CA GLY A 340 -15.43 -4.38 -8.86
C GLY A 340 -14.71 -5.73 -8.81
N THR A 341 -14.45 -6.30 -7.62
CA THR A 341 -13.80 -7.61 -7.48
C THR A 341 -14.81 -8.78 -7.57
N GLU A 342 -14.31 -9.98 -7.92
CA GLU A 342 -15.15 -11.20 -7.92
C GLU A 342 -15.61 -11.55 -6.50
N PHE A 343 -14.78 -11.27 -5.49
CA PHE A 343 -15.16 -11.45 -4.10
C PHE A 343 -16.36 -10.56 -3.71
N TYR A 344 -16.37 -9.27 -4.14
CA TYR A 344 -17.50 -8.38 -3.92
C TYR A 344 -18.78 -8.92 -4.53
N LYS A 345 -18.75 -9.30 -5.81
CA LYS A 345 -19.91 -9.86 -6.53
C LYS A 345 -20.47 -11.10 -5.83
N ARG A 346 -19.58 -11.97 -5.34
CA ARG A 346 -19.97 -13.18 -4.61
C ARG A 346 -20.64 -12.86 -3.27
N MET A 347 -20.09 -11.93 -2.49
CA MET A 347 -20.66 -11.50 -1.20
C MET A 347 -22.00 -10.79 -1.38
N GLU A 348 -22.13 -9.97 -2.43
CA GLU A 348 -23.38 -9.29 -2.79
C GLU A 348 -24.46 -10.32 -3.21
N ALA A 349 -24.15 -11.25 -4.10
CA ALA A 349 -25.08 -12.31 -4.54
C ALA A 349 -25.54 -13.21 -3.37
N GLN A 350 -24.73 -13.36 -2.33
CA GLN A 350 -25.07 -14.10 -1.11
C GLN A 350 -25.79 -13.24 -0.05
N ASN A 351 -26.04 -11.95 -0.31
CA ASN A 351 -26.60 -10.98 0.64
C ASN A 351 -25.80 -10.90 1.96
N ARG A 352 -24.48 -11.04 1.89
CA ARG A 352 -23.58 -11.01 3.06
C ARG A 352 -23.00 -9.65 3.37
N ILE A 353 -23.04 -8.70 2.45
CA ILE A 353 -22.63 -7.31 2.70
C ILE A 353 -23.73 -6.64 3.51
N PHE A 354 -23.48 -6.33 4.78
CA PHE A 354 -24.46 -5.70 5.67
C PHE A 354 -24.16 -4.21 5.92
N ASP A 355 -22.95 -3.76 5.67
CA ASP A 355 -22.55 -2.37 5.82
C ASP A 355 -22.02 -1.85 4.48
N HIS A 356 -22.69 -0.83 3.94
CA HIS A 356 -22.38 -0.21 2.64
C HIS A 356 -21.65 1.11 2.79
N ASP A 357 -21.27 1.52 4.02
CA ASP A 357 -20.44 2.70 4.25
C ASP A 357 -19.01 2.43 3.77
N LEU A 358 -18.67 2.95 2.59
CA LEU A 358 -17.37 2.72 1.97
C LEU A 358 -16.20 3.23 2.82
N SER A 359 -16.40 4.18 3.74
CA SER A 359 -15.34 4.62 4.65
C SER A 359 -14.80 3.50 5.55
N LYS A 360 -15.60 2.44 5.76
CA LYS A 360 -15.24 1.27 6.54
C LYS A 360 -14.54 0.17 5.72
N TYR A 361 -14.45 0.33 4.39
CA TYR A 361 -13.79 -0.65 3.51
C TYR A 361 -12.26 -0.51 3.55
N ASN A 362 -11.71 -0.39 4.75
CA ASN A 362 -10.30 -0.13 5.04
C ASN A 362 -9.57 -1.32 5.66
N THR A 363 -10.12 -2.53 5.51
CA THR A 363 -9.53 -3.80 5.98
C THR A 363 -9.42 -3.97 7.51
N SER A 364 -10.12 -3.15 8.29
CA SER A 364 -10.13 -3.28 9.75
C SER A 364 -11.50 -3.13 10.39
N HIS A 365 -12.53 -2.99 9.57
CA HIS A 365 -13.92 -3.05 9.99
C HIS A 365 -14.59 -4.25 9.32
N VAL A 366 -15.50 -4.88 10.05
CA VAL A 366 -16.29 -5.99 9.50
C VAL A 366 -17.48 -5.40 8.75
N VAL A 367 -17.53 -5.62 7.45
CA VAL A 367 -18.60 -5.15 6.55
C VAL A 367 -19.34 -6.32 5.87
N VAL A 368 -18.83 -7.55 6.06
CA VAL A 368 -19.38 -8.80 5.52
C VAL A 368 -19.67 -9.74 6.66
N THR A 369 -20.84 -10.40 6.63
CA THR A 369 -21.20 -11.44 7.60
C THR A 369 -20.24 -12.64 7.48
N PRO A 370 -19.43 -12.95 8.51
CA PRO A 370 -18.59 -14.14 8.51
C PRO A 370 -19.45 -15.40 8.60
N LEU A 371 -18.93 -16.56 8.17
CA LEU A 371 -19.68 -17.83 8.26
C LEU A 371 -19.39 -18.62 9.55
N GLY A 372 -18.16 -18.57 10.05
CA GLY A 372 -17.72 -19.42 11.16
C GLY A 372 -17.57 -18.72 12.50
N MET A 373 -17.94 -17.44 12.58
CA MET A 373 -17.90 -16.64 13.82
C MET A 373 -18.86 -15.46 13.71
N SER A 374 -19.14 -14.79 14.81
CA SER A 374 -19.91 -13.54 14.80
C SER A 374 -19.04 -12.34 14.35
N LYS A 375 -19.69 -11.23 14.05
CA LYS A 375 -19.01 -9.97 13.73
C LYS A 375 -18.12 -9.52 14.89
N GLU A 376 -18.67 -9.59 16.09
CA GLU A 376 -18.02 -9.18 17.34
C GLU A 376 -16.78 -10.05 17.62
N GLU A 377 -16.88 -11.36 17.44
CA GLU A 377 -15.75 -12.30 17.58
C GLU A 377 -14.64 -12.02 16.57
N LEU A 378 -14.99 -11.62 15.33
CA LEU A 378 -14.00 -11.23 14.33
C LEU A 378 -13.29 -9.93 14.69
N GLU A 379 -14.02 -8.90 15.13
CA GLU A 379 -13.45 -7.62 15.54
C GLU A 379 -12.57 -7.76 16.79
N GLU A 380 -13.04 -8.46 17.81
CA GLU A 380 -12.30 -8.74 19.04
C GLU A 380 -11.04 -9.57 18.77
N GLY A 381 -11.17 -10.65 17.99
CA GLY A 381 -10.05 -11.50 17.60
C GLY A 381 -8.98 -10.75 16.82
N TYR A 382 -9.39 -9.85 15.91
CA TYR A 382 -8.48 -9.01 15.14
C TYR A 382 -7.68 -8.05 16.05
N LEU A 383 -8.31 -7.43 17.03
CA LEU A 383 -7.62 -6.57 18.00
C LEU A 383 -6.74 -7.40 18.94
N TRP A 384 -7.26 -8.53 19.43
CA TRP A 384 -6.55 -9.42 20.33
C TRP A 384 -5.23 -9.93 19.75
N ILE A 385 -5.21 -10.38 18.49
CA ILE A 385 -3.99 -10.91 17.88
C ILE A 385 -2.88 -9.85 17.81
N TYR A 386 -3.22 -8.59 17.56
CA TYR A 386 -2.25 -7.49 17.60
C TYR A 386 -1.74 -7.21 19.03
N GLN A 387 -2.62 -7.18 20.00
CA GLN A 387 -2.24 -6.95 21.40
C GLN A 387 -1.31 -8.04 21.91
N GLU A 388 -1.66 -9.30 21.65
CA GLU A 388 -0.84 -10.45 22.07
C GLU A 388 0.48 -10.51 21.32
N LEU A 389 0.48 -10.36 20.02
CA LEU A 389 1.70 -10.47 19.22
C LEU A 389 2.74 -9.43 19.60
N TYR A 390 2.31 -8.19 19.85
CA TYR A 390 3.19 -7.09 20.23
C TYR A 390 3.31 -6.91 21.76
N SER A 391 2.88 -7.90 22.56
CA SER A 391 3.22 -7.97 23.96
C SER A 391 4.73 -8.14 24.14
N THR A 392 5.30 -7.56 25.18
CA THR A 392 6.75 -7.64 25.47
C THR A 392 7.24 -9.10 25.48
N ARG A 393 6.46 -10.00 26.12
CA ARG A 393 6.73 -11.45 26.15
C ARG A 393 6.85 -12.05 24.76
N ASN A 394 5.91 -11.79 23.88
CA ASN A 394 5.87 -12.41 22.55
C ASN A 394 6.84 -11.75 21.57
N ILE A 395 7.21 -10.48 21.76
CA ILE A 395 8.31 -9.85 21.04
C ILE A 395 9.62 -10.62 21.35
N PHE A 396 9.94 -10.86 22.62
CA PHE A 396 11.17 -11.60 22.96
C PHE A 396 11.13 -13.08 22.52
N ARG A 397 9.97 -13.74 22.59
CA ARG A 397 9.83 -15.13 22.10
C ARG A 397 10.11 -15.28 20.60
N ARG A 398 9.78 -14.27 19.81
CA ARG A 398 10.00 -14.24 18.35
C ARG A 398 11.35 -13.67 17.95
N MET A 399 12.14 -13.18 18.88
CA MET A 399 13.41 -12.52 18.56
C MET A 399 14.25 -13.32 17.57
N PRO A 400 14.77 -12.68 16.50
CA PRO A 400 15.57 -13.33 15.49
C PRO A 400 16.83 -13.98 16.09
N LYS A 401 17.31 -15.04 15.46
CA LYS A 401 18.61 -15.66 15.81
C LYS A 401 19.78 -14.89 15.21
N THR A 402 19.56 -14.21 14.09
CA THR A 402 20.59 -13.46 13.36
C THR A 402 20.81 -12.12 14.05
N ILE A 403 21.99 -11.92 14.65
CA ILE A 403 22.31 -10.71 15.44
C ILE A 403 22.08 -9.43 14.63
N GLY A 404 22.47 -9.40 13.35
CA GLY A 404 22.35 -8.23 12.49
C GLY A 404 20.92 -7.76 12.21
N THR A 405 19.90 -8.61 12.42
CA THR A 405 18.48 -8.22 12.23
C THR A 405 17.79 -7.78 13.53
N ILE A 406 18.37 -8.09 14.70
CA ILE A 406 17.77 -7.80 16.00
C ILE A 406 17.38 -6.33 16.16
N PRO A 407 18.19 -5.36 15.79
CA PRO A 407 17.87 -3.98 16.02
C PRO A 407 16.77 -3.42 15.16
N ALA A 408 16.75 -3.78 13.86
CA ALA A 408 15.62 -3.43 12.99
C ALA A 408 14.33 -4.09 13.52
N TYR A 409 14.42 -5.35 13.94
CA TYR A 409 13.33 -6.08 14.58
C TYR A 409 12.80 -5.38 15.84
N LEU A 410 13.68 -5.01 16.78
CA LEU A 410 13.27 -4.33 18.02
C LEU A 410 12.72 -2.93 17.76
N THR A 411 13.35 -2.18 16.84
CA THR A 411 12.88 -0.84 16.45
C THR A 411 11.46 -0.92 15.92
N PHE A 412 11.17 -1.83 15.00
CA PHE A 412 9.83 -1.96 14.44
C PHE A 412 8.82 -2.46 15.49
N ASN A 413 9.14 -3.52 16.23
CA ASN A 413 8.19 -4.14 17.16
C ASN A 413 7.90 -3.26 18.39
N PHE A 414 8.88 -2.55 18.94
CA PHE A 414 8.67 -1.66 20.08
C PHE A 414 8.23 -0.27 19.66
N PHE A 415 9.04 0.44 18.85
CA PHE A 415 8.79 1.86 18.58
C PHE A 415 7.66 2.11 17.58
N TYR A 416 7.51 1.27 16.58
CA TYR A 416 6.41 1.44 15.62
C TYR A 416 5.11 0.78 16.09
N ARG A 417 5.16 -0.44 16.62
CA ARG A 417 3.95 -1.19 17.00
C ARG A 417 3.55 -0.98 18.46
N ARG A 418 4.36 -1.44 19.43
CA ARG A 418 3.95 -1.42 20.84
C ARG A 418 3.82 -0.02 21.42
N PHE A 419 4.78 0.83 21.17
CA PHE A 419 4.83 2.22 21.66
C PHE A 419 4.56 3.26 20.57
N GLY A 420 3.87 2.88 19.49
CA GLY A 420 3.64 3.73 18.33
C GLY A 420 2.98 5.07 18.68
N HIS A 421 2.03 5.11 19.62
CA HIS A 421 1.42 6.37 20.07
C HIS A 421 2.40 7.29 20.78
N PHE A 422 3.31 6.75 21.59
CA PHE A 422 4.38 7.54 22.22
C PHE A 422 5.37 8.04 21.17
N THR A 423 5.78 7.17 20.26
CA THR A 423 6.70 7.52 19.16
C THR A 423 6.10 8.59 18.25
N SER A 424 4.77 8.54 17.99
CA SER A 424 4.07 9.58 17.23
C SER A 424 4.21 10.96 17.89
N LYS A 425 3.97 11.06 19.21
CA LYS A 425 4.15 12.32 19.95
C LYS A 425 5.59 12.83 19.89
N VAL A 426 6.58 11.92 19.95
CA VAL A 426 7.99 12.31 19.81
C VAL A 426 8.28 12.81 18.39
N CYS A 427 7.67 12.18 17.36
CA CYS A 427 7.80 12.63 15.98
C CYS A 427 7.20 14.02 15.71
N GLU A 428 6.12 14.37 16.39
CA GLU A 428 5.53 15.71 16.32
C GLU A 428 6.50 16.79 16.86
N LEU A 429 7.28 16.47 17.90
CA LEU A 429 8.27 17.39 18.49
C LEU A 429 9.58 17.49 17.67
N LEU A 430 10.04 16.38 17.07
CA LEU A 430 11.36 16.26 16.44
C LEU A 430 11.34 16.21 14.91
N THR A 431 10.19 16.22 14.27
CA THR A 431 9.90 15.90 12.86
C THR A 431 9.99 14.41 12.51
N TYR A 432 9.08 13.94 11.68
CA TYR A 432 9.01 12.54 11.22
C TYR A 432 10.28 12.12 10.49
N LYS A 433 10.83 12.98 9.65
CA LYS A 433 12.09 12.73 8.93
C LYS A 433 13.26 12.42 9.85
N ARG A 434 13.45 13.20 10.95
CA ARG A 434 14.57 12.98 11.88
C ARG A 434 14.47 11.62 12.55
N ILE A 435 13.28 11.22 12.96
CA ILE A 435 13.05 9.92 13.58
C ILE A 435 13.28 8.80 12.57
N GLY A 436 12.79 8.94 11.31
CA GLY A 436 13.07 8.02 10.22
C GLY A 436 14.57 7.83 9.98
N LEU A 437 15.33 8.93 9.88
CA LEU A 437 16.78 8.90 9.73
C LEU A 437 17.51 8.26 10.91
N TRP A 438 17.01 8.43 12.15
CA TRP A 438 17.56 7.74 13.31
C TRP A 438 17.29 6.25 13.29
N ALA A 439 16.07 5.83 12.94
CA ALA A 439 15.75 4.42 12.75
C ALA A 439 16.62 3.78 11.68
N GLU A 440 16.86 4.49 10.56
CA GLU A 440 17.80 4.10 9.52
C GLU A 440 19.23 3.93 10.07
N LYS A 441 19.75 4.91 10.79
CA LYS A 441 21.10 4.84 11.37
C LYS A 441 21.25 3.65 12.31
N LEU A 442 20.29 3.44 13.21
CA LEU A 442 20.29 2.29 14.12
C LEU A 442 20.32 0.96 13.38
N SER A 443 19.67 0.88 12.22
CA SER A 443 19.73 -0.33 11.38
C SER A 443 21.04 -0.52 10.61
N ARG A 444 21.89 0.53 10.50
CA ARG A 444 23.20 0.48 9.79
C ARG A 444 24.36 0.07 10.67
N TYR A 445 24.30 0.35 11.96
CA TYR A 445 25.41 0.10 12.88
C TYR A 445 25.36 -1.28 13.54
N MET A 446 24.53 -2.12 12.99
CA MET A 446 24.30 -3.48 13.45
C MET A 446 24.22 -4.45 12.28
#